data_afb41c20b19b0c33fd0ea60db2a6e1eb
#
_entry.id   afb41c20b19b0c33fd0ea60db2a6e1eb
#
_cell.length_a   1.000
_cell.length_b   1.000
_cell.length_c   1.000
_cell.angle_alpha   90.00
_cell.angle_beta   90.00
_cell.angle_gamma   90.00
#
_symmetry.space_group_name_H-M   'P 1'
#
loop_
_entity.id
_entity.type
_entity.pdbx_description
1 polymer ?
#
loop_
_entity_poly.entity_id
_entity_poly.type
_entity_poly.pdbx_seq_one_letter_code
_entity_poly.pdbx_strand_id
1 'polypeptide(L)'
;MKVNSMSIAANMIRVPRPFDSERGSDAARAVPEVTGDLRVLIQGAAGCSPYLAGLIHKEAQWLPQALEAPDDALLALMVPPDPDVPDLKPRLRRAKRRVALLAGLADLAGAWSLEQVTTALTRLADMACNAALSAALAAQAKRGKL
;
A
#
# COMPACT_ATOMS: atom_id res chain seq x y z
N MET A 1 -11.18 -12.91 16.81
CA MET A 1 -10.52 -11.88 17.64
C MET A 1 -10.36 -10.64 16.73
N LYS A 2 -11.13 -9.58 17.00
CA LYS A 2 -10.91 -8.30 16.31
C LYS A 2 -9.55 -7.80 16.78
N VAL A 3 -8.52 -7.91 15.94
CA VAL A 3 -7.32 -7.11 16.10
C VAL A 3 -7.81 -5.67 16.04
N ASN A 4 -7.60 -4.92 17.09
CA ASN A 4 -7.99 -3.52 17.16
C ASN A 4 -7.04 -2.78 16.19
N SER A 5 -7.45 -2.73 14.93
CA SER A 5 -6.69 -2.06 13.88
C SER A 5 -6.71 -0.58 14.20
N MET A 6 -5.64 -0.11 14.84
CA MET A 6 -5.47 1.31 15.12
C MET A 6 -5.10 2.01 13.81
N SER A 7 -5.79 3.11 13.50
CA SER A 7 -5.50 3.93 12.32
C SER A 7 -4.04 4.42 12.33
N ILE A 8 -3.52 4.78 11.17
CA ILE A 8 -2.18 5.39 11.09
C ILE A 8 -2.11 6.63 12.00
N ALA A 9 -3.16 7.46 12.02
CA ALA A 9 -3.22 8.66 12.86
C ALA A 9 -3.02 8.37 14.35
N ALA A 10 -3.60 7.28 14.85
CA ALA A 10 -3.52 6.92 16.27
C ALA A 10 -2.10 6.55 16.74
N ASN A 11 -1.25 6.09 15.81
CA ASN A 11 0.11 5.64 16.11
C ASN A 11 1.20 6.60 15.57
N MET A 12 0.82 7.71 14.95
CA MET A 12 1.78 8.69 14.44
C MET A 12 2.58 9.32 15.57
N ILE A 13 3.91 9.35 15.40
CA ILE A 13 4.84 10.00 16.33
C ILE A 13 5.68 11.10 15.66
N ARG A 14 5.63 11.22 14.35
CA ARG A 14 6.37 12.22 13.58
C ARG A 14 5.71 12.49 12.24
N VAL A 15 6.09 13.60 11.63
CA VAL A 15 5.65 13.97 10.28
C VAL A 15 6.86 14.53 9.52
N PRO A 16 7.14 14.04 8.29
CA PRO A 16 8.21 14.59 7.47
C PRO A 16 7.86 16.02 7.02
N ARG A 17 8.87 16.89 6.98
CA ARG A 17 8.72 18.23 6.40
C ARG A 17 8.82 18.13 4.88
N PRO A 18 7.91 18.73 4.12
CA PRO A 18 7.99 18.68 2.66
C PRO A 18 9.21 19.48 2.18
N PHE A 19 10.04 18.84 1.36
CA PHE A 19 11.09 19.54 0.61
C PHE A 19 10.47 20.40 -0.50
N ASP A 20 9.51 19.84 -1.22
CA ASP A 20 8.72 20.48 -2.25
C ASP A 20 7.28 20.67 -1.75
N SER A 21 6.98 21.89 -1.28
CA SER A 21 5.66 22.20 -0.69
C SER A 21 4.54 22.19 -1.72
N GLU A 22 4.81 22.55 -2.98
CA GLU A 22 3.83 22.57 -4.05
C GLU A 22 3.39 21.15 -4.39
N ARG A 23 4.36 20.23 -4.60
CA ARG A 23 4.07 18.80 -4.82
C ARG A 23 3.32 18.17 -3.63
N GLY A 24 3.69 18.51 -2.40
CA GLY A 24 2.99 18.07 -1.20
C GLY A 24 1.54 18.52 -1.15
N SER A 25 1.30 19.79 -1.42
CA SER A 25 -0.05 20.37 -1.46
C SER A 25 -0.90 19.78 -2.59
N ASP A 26 -0.29 19.52 -3.74
CA ASP A 26 -0.95 18.91 -4.90
C ASP A 26 -1.41 17.48 -4.58
N ALA A 27 -0.55 16.67 -3.97
CA ALA A 27 -0.91 15.33 -3.54
C ALA A 27 -2.05 15.34 -2.49
N ALA A 28 -2.03 16.28 -1.55
CA ALA A 28 -3.09 16.42 -0.55
C ALA A 28 -4.44 16.84 -1.16
N ARG A 29 -4.43 17.60 -2.25
CA ARG A 29 -5.67 17.93 -3.00
C ARG A 29 -6.27 16.72 -3.70
N ALA A 30 -5.47 15.73 -4.06
CA ALA A 30 -5.95 14.48 -4.67
C ALA A 30 -6.72 13.58 -3.70
N VAL A 31 -6.57 13.79 -2.38
CA VAL A 31 -7.24 13.02 -1.32
C VAL A 31 -7.95 13.95 -0.33
N PRO A 32 -8.99 14.67 -0.77
CA PRO A 32 -9.64 15.70 0.04
C PRO A 32 -10.29 15.17 1.33
N GLU A 33 -10.63 13.88 1.37
CA GLU A 33 -11.21 13.21 2.53
C GLU A 33 -10.20 13.06 3.67
N VAL A 34 -8.90 13.07 3.36
CA VAL A 34 -7.84 12.97 4.37
C VAL A 34 -7.61 14.34 5.00
N THR A 35 -7.84 14.44 6.30
CA THR A 35 -7.78 15.68 7.09
C THR A 35 -6.84 15.56 8.28
N GLY A 36 -6.65 16.64 9.05
CA GLY A 36 -5.85 16.64 10.27
C GLY A 36 -4.40 16.22 10.06
N ASP A 37 -3.87 15.46 10.99
CA ASP A 37 -2.46 15.01 10.98
C ASP A 37 -2.14 14.11 9.79
N LEU A 38 -3.08 13.32 9.34
CA LEU A 38 -2.91 12.51 8.12
C LEU A 38 -2.72 13.36 6.87
N ARG A 39 -3.40 14.50 6.77
CA ARG A 39 -3.20 15.44 5.67
C ARG A 39 -1.79 16.03 5.70
N VAL A 40 -1.30 16.38 6.87
CA VAL A 40 0.08 16.88 7.05
C VAL A 40 1.10 15.80 6.67
N LEU A 41 0.84 14.53 7.03
CA LEU A 41 1.66 13.38 6.61
C LEU A 41 1.70 13.25 5.08
N ILE A 42 0.54 13.31 4.42
CA ILE A 42 0.46 13.24 2.95
C ILE A 42 1.29 14.36 2.30
N GLN A 43 1.16 15.60 2.79
CA GLN A 43 1.93 16.75 2.30
C GLN A 43 3.44 16.54 2.47
N GLY A 44 3.84 16.10 3.66
CA GLY A 44 5.25 15.87 3.97
C GLY A 44 5.85 14.74 3.14
N ALA A 45 5.18 13.60 3.10
CA ALA A 45 5.64 12.43 2.36
C ALA A 45 5.75 12.69 0.85
N ALA A 46 4.72 13.27 0.25
CA ALA A 46 4.71 13.63 -1.17
C ALA A 46 5.73 14.72 -1.49
N GLY A 47 5.87 15.71 -0.60
CA GLY A 47 6.86 16.77 -0.75
C GLY A 47 8.31 16.27 -0.73
N CYS A 48 8.58 15.18 0.00
CA CYS A 48 9.90 14.56 0.07
C CYS A 48 10.14 13.50 -1.02
N SER A 49 9.09 12.83 -1.49
CA SER A 49 9.20 11.69 -2.40
C SER A 49 8.29 11.83 -3.62
N PRO A 50 8.85 12.10 -4.82
CA PRO A 50 8.09 12.05 -6.07
C PRO A 50 7.42 10.69 -6.31
N TYR A 51 8.05 9.62 -5.86
CA TYR A 51 7.50 8.27 -5.94
C TYR A 51 6.21 8.14 -5.12
N LEU A 52 6.24 8.54 -3.85
CA LEU A 52 5.04 8.50 -3.00
C LEU A 52 3.95 9.45 -3.51
N ALA A 53 4.32 10.64 -3.99
CA ALA A 53 3.36 11.55 -4.63
C ALA A 53 2.62 10.86 -5.79
N GLY A 54 3.35 10.20 -6.68
CA GLY A 54 2.76 9.45 -7.79
C GLY A 54 1.85 8.30 -7.34
N LEU A 55 2.20 7.61 -6.26
CA LEU A 55 1.35 6.56 -5.69
C LEU A 55 0.08 7.13 -5.05
N ILE A 56 0.16 8.24 -4.34
CA ILE A 56 -1.00 8.93 -3.74
C ILE A 56 -2.01 9.30 -4.82
N HIS A 57 -1.57 9.90 -5.92
CA HIS A 57 -2.46 10.22 -7.04
C HIS A 57 -3.12 8.97 -7.66
N LYS A 58 -2.35 7.90 -7.86
CA LYS A 58 -2.87 6.66 -8.46
C LYS A 58 -3.85 5.91 -7.58
N GLU A 59 -3.68 5.97 -6.27
CA GLU A 59 -4.47 5.21 -5.30
C GLU A 59 -5.35 6.13 -4.43
N ALA A 60 -5.65 7.34 -4.91
CA ALA A 60 -6.39 8.38 -4.17
C ALA A 60 -7.73 7.91 -3.61
N GLN A 61 -8.47 7.08 -4.35
CA GLN A 61 -9.77 6.56 -3.91
C GLN A 61 -9.65 5.48 -2.84
N TRP A 62 -8.56 4.73 -2.82
CA TRP A 62 -8.33 3.65 -1.87
C TRP A 62 -7.67 4.13 -0.57
N LEU A 63 -6.79 5.12 -0.67
CA LEU A 63 -5.91 5.54 0.40
C LEU A 63 -6.62 6.01 1.69
N PRO A 64 -7.70 6.80 1.64
CA PRO A 64 -8.36 7.28 2.86
C PRO A 64 -8.80 6.13 3.77
N GLN A 65 -9.48 5.14 3.23
CA GLN A 65 -9.93 3.96 3.98
C GLN A 65 -8.75 3.13 4.50
N ALA A 66 -7.68 2.99 3.73
CA ALA A 66 -6.51 2.23 4.12
C ALA A 66 -5.76 2.88 5.31
N LEU A 67 -5.75 4.20 5.40
CA LEU A 67 -5.14 4.93 6.53
C LEU A 67 -5.93 4.76 7.83
N GLU A 68 -7.26 4.60 7.74
CA GLU A 68 -8.13 4.35 8.89
C GLU A 68 -8.06 2.91 9.40
N ALA A 69 -7.90 1.93 8.51
CA ALA A 69 -7.85 0.50 8.83
C ALA A 69 -6.68 -0.20 8.10
N PRO A 70 -5.42 0.12 8.45
CA PRO A 70 -4.25 -0.33 7.71
C PRO A 70 -4.06 -1.86 7.75
N ASP A 71 -4.37 -2.51 8.85
CA ASP A 71 -4.24 -3.96 8.96
C ASP A 71 -5.26 -4.70 8.08
N ASP A 72 -6.51 -4.23 8.05
CA ASP A 72 -7.54 -4.78 7.17
C ASP A 72 -7.19 -4.57 5.70
N ALA A 73 -6.67 -3.38 5.38
CA ALA A 73 -6.20 -3.06 4.03
C ALA A 73 -5.06 -3.99 3.59
N LEU A 74 -4.09 -4.27 4.47
CA LEU A 74 -3.02 -5.22 4.21
C LEU A 74 -3.54 -6.64 4.02
N LEU A 75 -4.41 -7.12 4.91
CA LEU A 75 -4.98 -8.46 4.83
C LEU A 75 -5.71 -8.66 3.49
N ALA A 76 -6.49 -7.67 3.05
CA ALA A 76 -7.17 -7.72 1.76
C ALA A 76 -6.19 -7.81 0.57
N LEU A 77 -5.05 -7.13 0.65
CA LEU A 77 -4.02 -7.16 -0.39
C LEU A 77 -3.22 -8.46 -0.44
N MET A 78 -3.19 -9.21 0.66
CA MET A 78 -2.46 -10.48 0.77
C MET A 78 -3.27 -11.71 0.35
N VAL A 79 -4.53 -11.54 -0.04
CA VAL A 79 -5.34 -12.62 -0.62
C VAL A 79 -4.80 -12.93 -2.01
N PRO A 80 -4.30 -14.16 -2.26
CA PRO A 80 -3.79 -14.51 -3.57
C PRO A 80 -4.94 -14.53 -4.60
N PRO A 81 -4.72 -13.96 -5.80
CA PRO A 81 -5.69 -14.06 -6.88
C PRO A 81 -5.87 -15.50 -7.34
N ASP A 82 -7.04 -15.81 -7.91
CA ASP A 82 -7.27 -17.09 -8.58
C ASP A 82 -6.21 -17.28 -9.69
N PRO A 83 -5.59 -18.48 -9.80
CA PRO A 83 -4.60 -18.78 -10.85
C PRO A 83 -5.09 -18.56 -12.28
N ASP A 84 -6.39 -18.70 -12.48
CA ASP A 84 -7.02 -18.56 -13.79
C ASP A 84 -7.51 -17.15 -14.13
N VAL A 85 -7.27 -16.19 -13.22
CA VAL A 85 -7.70 -14.81 -13.46
C VAL A 85 -6.94 -14.18 -14.63
N PRO A 86 -7.63 -13.60 -15.62
CA PRO A 86 -6.97 -13.09 -16.82
C PRO A 86 -6.11 -11.84 -16.58
N ASP A 87 -6.38 -11.12 -15.49
CA ASP A 87 -5.72 -9.85 -15.13
C ASP A 87 -4.75 -9.96 -13.93
N LEU A 88 -4.10 -11.13 -13.79
CA LEU A 88 -3.16 -11.40 -12.68
C LEU A 88 -2.06 -10.33 -12.57
N LYS A 89 -1.39 -9.98 -13.67
CA LYS A 89 -0.30 -8.99 -13.66
C LYS A 89 -0.75 -7.60 -13.19
N PRO A 90 -1.85 -7.02 -13.69
CA PRO A 90 -2.39 -5.77 -13.16
C PRO A 90 -2.76 -5.85 -11.68
N ARG A 91 -3.32 -6.96 -11.21
CA ARG A 91 -3.67 -7.16 -9.79
C ARG A 91 -2.44 -7.18 -8.90
N LEU A 92 -1.39 -7.93 -9.26
CA LEU A 92 -0.14 -7.95 -8.50
C LEU A 92 0.56 -6.58 -8.47
N ARG A 93 0.55 -5.85 -9.59
CA ARG A 93 1.10 -4.48 -9.65
C ARG A 93 0.33 -3.53 -8.75
N ARG A 94 -1.00 -3.65 -8.68
CA ARG A 94 -1.84 -2.85 -7.79
C ARG A 94 -1.54 -3.16 -6.32
N ALA A 95 -1.46 -4.45 -5.97
CA ALA A 95 -1.11 -4.87 -4.61
C ALA A 95 0.26 -4.30 -4.21
N LYS A 96 1.26 -4.39 -5.09
CA LYS A 96 2.60 -3.81 -4.86
C LYS A 96 2.54 -2.30 -4.60
N ARG A 97 1.81 -1.54 -5.42
CA ARG A 97 1.69 -0.08 -5.24
C ARG A 97 1.06 0.27 -3.90
N ARG A 98 -0.03 -0.41 -3.55
CA ARG A 98 -0.79 -0.15 -2.32
C ARG A 98 0.00 -0.51 -1.08
N VAL A 99 0.67 -1.66 -1.05
CA VAL A 99 1.54 -2.03 0.07
C VAL A 99 2.71 -1.07 0.20
N ALA A 100 3.37 -0.71 -0.91
CA ALA A 100 4.47 0.25 -0.90
C ALA A 100 4.04 1.64 -0.37
N LEU A 101 2.86 2.11 -0.79
CA LEU A 101 2.31 3.38 -0.33
C LEU A 101 2.00 3.34 1.16
N LEU A 102 1.25 2.32 1.61
CA LEU A 102 0.84 2.21 3.01
C LEU A 102 2.05 2.04 3.93
N ALA A 103 2.98 1.13 3.59
CA ALA A 103 4.19 0.91 4.35
C ALA A 103 5.08 2.16 4.39
N GLY A 104 5.24 2.87 3.27
CA GLY A 104 6.02 4.10 3.21
C GLY A 104 5.44 5.22 4.07
N LEU A 105 4.13 5.42 4.05
CA LEU A 105 3.46 6.42 4.89
C LEU A 105 3.54 6.04 6.38
N ALA A 106 3.30 4.77 6.72
CA ALA A 106 3.36 4.28 8.09
C ALA A 106 4.78 4.36 8.68
N ASP A 107 5.80 4.07 7.89
CA ASP A 107 7.21 4.21 8.29
C ASP A 107 7.59 5.68 8.51
N LEU A 108 7.27 6.56 7.58
CA LEU A 108 7.55 8.00 7.70
C LEU A 108 6.83 8.61 8.90
N ALA A 109 5.62 8.18 9.20
CA ALA A 109 4.85 8.59 10.37
C ALA A 109 5.40 8.01 11.68
N GLY A 110 6.27 7.00 11.63
CA GLY A 110 6.67 6.21 12.78
C GLY A 110 5.53 5.41 13.40
N ALA A 111 4.44 5.20 12.64
CA ALA A 111 3.29 4.44 13.08
C ALA A 111 3.53 2.93 13.08
N TRP A 112 4.40 2.46 12.19
CA TRP A 112 4.87 1.08 12.14
C TRP A 112 6.33 0.96 12.54
N SER A 113 6.66 -0.14 13.20
CA SER A 113 8.05 -0.54 13.46
C SER A 113 8.72 -1.04 12.17
N LEU A 114 10.05 -1.09 12.17
CA LEU A 114 10.81 -1.69 11.07
C LEU A 114 10.35 -3.13 10.80
N GLU A 115 10.06 -3.91 11.83
CA GLU A 115 9.57 -5.28 11.70
C GLU A 115 8.20 -5.34 11.00
N GLN A 116 7.27 -4.44 11.33
CA GLN A 116 5.97 -4.36 10.66
C GLN A 116 6.12 -4.01 9.18
N VAL A 117 6.97 -3.03 8.85
CA VAL A 117 7.25 -2.62 7.47
C VAL A 117 7.87 -3.78 6.67
N THR A 118 8.91 -4.41 7.19
CA THR A 118 9.58 -5.52 6.51
C THR A 118 8.68 -6.75 6.38
N THR A 119 7.87 -7.05 7.39
CA THR A 119 6.88 -8.14 7.34
C THR A 119 5.85 -7.90 6.24
N ALA A 120 5.32 -6.68 6.12
CA ALA A 120 4.36 -6.34 5.07
C ALA A 120 4.95 -6.54 3.66
N LEU A 121 6.19 -6.10 3.46
CA LEU A 121 6.89 -6.25 2.17
C LEU A 121 7.22 -7.72 1.86
N THR A 122 7.64 -8.50 2.86
CA THR A 122 7.93 -9.93 2.71
C THR A 122 6.68 -10.72 2.36
N ARG A 123 5.57 -10.48 3.06
CA ARG A 123 4.28 -11.12 2.76
C ARG A 123 3.79 -10.81 1.35
N LEU A 124 3.97 -9.57 0.90
CA LEU A 124 3.66 -9.19 -0.48
C LEU A 124 4.50 -10.00 -1.47
N ALA A 125 5.80 -10.11 -1.24
CA ALA A 125 6.70 -10.87 -2.10
C ALA A 125 6.30 -12.35 -2.17
N ASP A 126 6.04 -12.97 -1.03
CA ASP A 126 5.62 -14.38 -0.95
C ASP A 126 4.29 -14.60 -1.68
N MET A 127 3.29 -13.76 -1.43
CA MET A 127 1.99 -13.82 -2.11
C MET A 127 2.16 -13.67 -3.64
N ALA A 128 2.94 -12.71 -4.09
CA ALA A 128 3.13 -12.45 -5.52
C ALA A 128 3.87 -13.60 -6.22
N CYS A 129 4.91 -14.16 -5.59
CA CYS A 129 5.65 -15.30 -6.13
C CYS A 129 4.77 -16.55 -6.19
N ASN A 130 4.02 -16.84 -5.13
CA ASN A 130 3.11 -17.98 -5.11
C ASN A 130 1.98 -17.85 -6.13
N ALA A 131 1.38 -16.67 -6.28
CA ALA A 131 0.36 -16.41 -7.29
C ALA A 131 0.89 -16.57 -8.73
N ALA A 132 2.09 -16.04 -8.99
CA ALA A 132 2.73 -16.17 -10.30
C ALA A 132 3.08 -17.61 -10.64
N LEU A 133 3.61 -18.37 -9.66
CA LEU A 133 3.93 -19.79 -9.83
C LEU A 133 2.66 -20.62 -10.08
N SER A 134 1.63 -20.42 -9.28
CA SER A 134 0.35 -21.12 -9.44
C SER A 134 -0.27 -20.88 -10.82
N ALA A 135 -0.24 -19.63 -11.30
CA ALA A 135 -0.72 -19.30 -12.64
C ALA A 135 0.11 -19.94 -13.76
N ALA A 136 1.44 -19.98 -13.59
CA ALA A 136 2.32 -20.63 -14.55
C ALA A 136 2.07 -22.15 -14.62
N LEU A 137 1.92 -22.81 -13.47
CA LEU A 137 1.60 -24.24 -13.40
C LEU A 137 0.22 -24.54 -13.99
N ALA A 138 -0.80 -23.74 -13.69
CA ALA A 138 -2.14 -23.88 -14.26
C ALA A 138 -2.11 -23.74 -15.80
N ALA A 139 -1.35 -22.79 -16.32
CA ALA A 139 -1.19 -22.62 -17.77
C ALA A 139 -0.48 -23.81 -18.43
N GLN A 140 0.51 -24.43 -17.78
CA GLN A 140 1.18 -25.63 -18.29
C GLN A 140 0.27 -26.87 -18.21
N ALA A 141 -0.49 -27.03 -17.14
CA ALA A 141 -1.48 -28.11 -17.00
C ALA A 141 -2.52 -28.05 -18.13
N LYS A 142 -3.06 -26.87 -18.44
CA LYS A 142 -4.01 -26.66 -19.54
C LYS A 142 -3.40 -27.02 -20.91
N ARG A 143 -2.08 -26.90 -21.07
CA ARG A 143 -1.36 -27.30 -22.31
C ARG A 143 -1.02 -28.79 -22.36
N GLY A 144 -1.38 -29.57 -21.33
CA GLY A 144 -1.06 -31.00 -21.24
C GLY A 144 0.44 -31.28 -21.06
N LYS A 145 1.19 -30.35 -20.45
CA LYS A 145 2.64 -30.47 -20.21
C LYS A 145 3.00 -30.82 -18.77
N LEU A 146 2.00 -31.02 -17.93
CA LEU A 146 2.12 -31.50 -16.53
C LEU A 146 1.16 -32.64 -16.30
#